data_5227c480585051ca3bd6e9bab1ad0933
#
_entry.id   5227c480585051ca3bd6e9bab1ad0933
#
_cell.length_a   1.000
_cell.length_b   1.000
_cell.length_c   1.000
_cell.angle_alpha   90.00
_cell.angle_beta   90.00
_cell.angle_gamma   90.00
#
_symmetry.space_group_name_H-M   'P 1'
#
loop_
_entity.id
_entity.type
_entity.pdbx_description
1 polymer ?
#
loop_
_entity_poly.entity_id
_entity_poly.type
_entity_poly.pdbx_seq_one_letter_code
_entity_poly.pdbx_strand_id
1 'polypeptide(L)'
;CLAFRSGNEIVLQSKAGQPLTRYFPEIVEALREIKTAKFVLDGEIVVASHGNGGVALDFDALLQRIHPAASRVQRLSRETPATYMLFDLLINEKGESLVGQPLSARRMKLQEFAGQFLQAQSNASRKSAGSERSHQQSFDSRNRIQLSPATTDFSAAEKWMREGAASGWDGVVAKRLDCEYTSGERTGMVKIKRIRTADCVVGGFRWARGKEGKAHAKKPGEQVGSLLLGLYNAQGELDHIGFSSSFSREERKKLKSILKALIAGPARNSEEHEIGSQGGFTGKAPGGPSRWTRDDRDTEWIPLKPKLVGEFQYDHFSGGRFRHGTKFLRWRPEKKPQQCTIEQVKPGSRKKE
;
A
#
# COMPACT_ATOMS: atom_id res chain seq x y z
N CYS A 1 9.56 -5.94 -7.00
CA CYS A 1 9.51 -6.38 -8.40
C CYS A 1 10.90 -6.73 -8.88
N LEU A 2 11.07 -7.95 -9.42
CA LEU A 2 12.30 -8.35 -10.10
C LEU A 2 12.19 -8.00 -11.59
N ALA A 3 13.28 -7.46 -12.15
CA ALA A 3 13.44 -7.24 -13.56
C ALA A 3 14.60 -8.10 -14.07
N PHE A 4 14.29 -9.03 -14.95
CA PHE A 4 15.25 -9.94 -15.58
C PHE A 4 15.53 -9.44 -17.00
N ARG A 5 16.80 -9.47 -17.41
CA ARG A 5 17.20 -9.28 -18.79
C ARG A 5 18.14 -10.37 -19.26
N SER A 6 17.83 -10.95 -20.41
CA SER A 6 18.71 -11.88 -21.15
C SER A 6 18.63 -11.55 -22.63
N GLY A 7 19.67 -10.94 -23.17
CA GLY A 7 19.67 -10.42 -24.55
C GLY A 7 18.58 -9.36 -24.75
N ASN A 8 17.64 -9.66 -25.65
CA ASN A 8 16.49 -8.77 -25.95
C ASN A 8 15.27 -9.05 -25.08
N GLU A 9 15.27 -10.15 -24.35
CA GLU A 9 14.15 -10.52 -23.48
C GLU A 9 14.22 -9.74 -22.15
N ILE A 10 13.06 -9.19 -21.75
CA ILE A 10 12.87 -8.51 -20.46
C ILE A 10 11.61 -9.08 -19.82
N VAL A 11 11.74 -9.52 -18.57
CA VAL A 11 10.64 -10.02 -17.76
C VAL A 11 10.56 -9.24 -16.45
N LEU A 12 9.37 -8.71 -16.14
CA LEU A 12 9.04 -8.13 -14.85
C LEU A 12 8.20 -9.13 -14.05
N GLN A 13 8.58 -9.38 -12.80
CA GLN A 13 7.91 -10.34 -11.93
C GLN A 13 7.66 -9.76 -10.54
N SER A 14 6.44 -9.94 -10.01
CA SER A 14 6.12 -9.54 -8.64
C SER A 14 6.78 -10.45 -7.61
N LYS A 15 6.80 -10.02 -6.33
CA LYS A 15 7.28 -10.85 -5.20
C LYS A 15 6.57 -12.21 -5.10
N ALA A 16 5.32 -12.29 -5.53
CA ALA A 16 4.52 -13.53 -5.54
C ALA A 16 4.69 -14.35 -6.82
N GLY A 17 5.68 -14.04 -7.67
CA GLY A 17 5.94 -14.75 -8.92
C GLY A 17 4.98 -14.39 -10.06
N GLN A 18 4.08 -13.40 -9.89
CA GLN A 18 3.12 -13.04 -10.95
C GLN A 18 3.80 -12.20 -12.04
N PRO A 19 3.51 -12.45 -13.34
CA PRO A 19 4.08 -11.69 -14.44
C PRO A 19 3.52 -10.26 -14.45
N LEU A 20 4.40 -9.26 -14.54
CA LEU A 20 4.07 -7.84 -14.57
C LEU A 20 4.40 -7.17 -15.89
N THR A 21 5.17 -7.80 -16.76
CA THR A 21 5.74 -7.25 -18.00
C THR A 21 4.70 -6.51 -18.85
N ARG A 22 3.53 -7.13 -19.08
CA ARG A 22 2.46 -6.56 -19.91
C ARG A 22 1.84 -5.28 -19.35
N TYR A 23 1.95 -5.03 -18.04
CA TYR A 23 1.30 -3.90 -17.39
C TYR A 23 2.15 -2.63 -17.35
N PHE A 24 3.46 -2.76 -17.61
CA PHE A 24 4.43 -1.66 -17.50
C PHE A 24 5.33 -1.58 -18.75
N PRO A 25 4.74 -1.38 -19.96
CA PRO A 25 5.51 -1.33 -21.21
C PRO A 25 6.58 -0.23 -21.21
N GLU A 26 6.32 0.92 -20.58
CA GLU A 26 7.27 2.02 -20.46
C GLU A 26 8.50 1.67 -19.62
N ILE A 27 8.37 0.82 -18.60
CA ILE A 27 9.52 0.32 -17.84
C ILE A 27 10.29 -0.69 -18.67
N VAL A 28 9.60 -1.56 -19.40
CA VAL A 28 10.23 -2.53 -20.31
C VAL A 28 11.05 -1.82 -21.39
N GLU A 29 10.51 -0.77 -21.98
CA GLU A 29 11.22 0.05 -22.98
C GLU A 29 12.47 0.70 -22.37
N ALA A 30 12.35 1.32 -21.20
CA ALA A 30 13.47 1.94 -20.51
C ALA A 30 14.56 0.92 -20.12
N LEU A 31 14.18 -0.30 -19.74
CA LEU A 31 15.13 -1.38 -19.46
C LEU A 31 15.83 -1.89 -20.73
N ARG A 32 15.17 -1.85 -21.90
CA ARG A 32 15.79 -2.18 -23.19
C ARG A 32 16.86 -1.19 -23.62
N GLU A 33 16.70 0.06 -23.29
CA GLU A 33 17.67 1.13 -23.61
C GLU A 33 18.99 1.01 -22.83
N ILE A 34 19.01 0.24 -21.72
CA ILE A 34 20.23 -0.04 -20.96
C ILE A 34 21.20 -0.82 -21.85
N LYS A 35 22.42 -0.30 -22.02
CA LYS A 35 23.43 -0.86 -22.94
C LYS A 35 24.18 -2.07 -22.36
N THR A 36 23.42 -3.06 -21.87
CA THR A 36 23.97 -4.36 -21.46
C THR A 36 22.94 -5.45 -21.73
N ALA A 37 23.42 -6.66 -22.03
CA ALA A 37 22.57 -7.79 -22.42
C ALA A 37 22.07 -8.62 -21.22
N LYS A 38 22.62 -8.43 -20.02
CA LYS A 38 22.30 -9.26 -18.87
C LYS A 38 22.22 -8.42 -17.60
N PHE A 39 21.19 -8.68 -16.79
CA PHE A 39 21.09 -8.26 -15.39
C PHE A 39 19.87 -8.89 -14.73
N VAL A 40 19.89 -8.92 -13.38
CA VAL A 40 18.69 -9.07 -12.55
C VAL A 40 18.70 -7.97 -11.51
N LEU A 41 17.69 -7.12 -11.56
CA LEU A 41 17.50 -5.99 -10.66
C LEU A 41 16.31 -6.26 -9.73
N ASP A 42 16.42 -5.84 -8.44
CA ASP A 42 15.29 -5.80 -7.52
C ASP A 42 14.93 -4.35 -7.21
N GLY A 43 13.62 -4.07 -7.24
CA GLY A 43 13.11 -2.71 -7.07
C GLY A 43 11.63 -2.68 -6.76
N GLU A 44 11.10 -1.47 -6.68
CA GLU A 44 9.68 -1.20 -6.52
C GLU A 44 9.16 -0.36 -7.69
N ILE A 45 8.06 -0.80 -8.29
CA ILE A 45 7.35 -0.02 -9.30
C ILE A 45 6.45 0.97 -8.58
N VAL A 46 6.58 2.25 -8.89
CA VAL A 46 5.81 3.34 -8.32
C VAL A 46 5.18 4.20 -9.42
N VAL A 47 4.07 4.84 -9.12
CA VAL A 47 3.46 5.88 -9.95
C VAL A 47 3.47 7.16 -9.14
N ALA A 48 3.85 8.26 -9.77
CA ALA A 48 3.80 9.58 -9.16
C ALA A 48 2.61 10.38 -9.69
N SER A 49 1.94 11.09 -8.81
CA SER A 49 0.95 12.11 -9.15
C SER A 49 1.51 13.50 -8.85
N HIS A 50 1.10 14.49 -9.66
CA HIS A 50 1.45 15.88 -9.47
C HIS A 50 0.23 16.60 -8.89
N GLY A 51 0.38 17.15 -7.68
CA GLY A 51 -0.65 17.92 -6.98
C GLY A 51 -0.14 19.28 -6.51
N ASN A 52 -1.00 20.08 -5.88
CA ASN A 52 -0.64 21.41 -5.37
C ASN A 52 0.48 21.40 -4.31
N GLY A 53 0.85 20.24 -3.78
CA GLY A 53 1.95 20.04 -2.81
C GLY A 53 3.23 19.47 -3.42
N GLY A 54 3.33 19.36 -4.75
CA GLY A 54 4.49 18.75 -5.43
C GLY A 54 4.23 17.34 -5.95
N VAL A 55 5.30 16.56 -6.10
CA VAL A 55 5.25 15.17 -6.58
C VAL A 55 5.04 14.23 -5.40
N ALA A 56 3.99 13.42 -5.46
CA ALA A 56 3.70 12.38 -4.47
C ALA A 56 3.49 11.02 -5.12
N LEU A 57 3.86 9.94 -4.44
CA LEU A 57 3.60 8.59 -4.90
C LEU A 57 2.11 8.25 -4.74
N ASP A 58 1.51 7.74 -5.81
CA ASP A 58 0.10 7.41 -5.91
C ASP A 58 -0.10 5.91 -6.12
N PHE A 59 -0.45 5.23 -5.05
CA PHE A 59 -0.68 3.79 -5.09
C PHE A 59 -1.98 3.42 -5.81
N ASP A 60 -3.01 4.24 -5.74
CA ASP A 60 -4.29 3.96 -6.42
C ASP A 60 -4.10 4.05 -7.93
N ALA A 61 -3.32 5.03 -8.41
CA ALA A 61 -2.91 5.10 -9.81
C ALA A 61 -2.08 3.85 -10.21
N LEU A 62 -1.17 3.38 -9.36
CA LEU A 62 -0.43 2.15 -9.61
C LEU A 62 -1.36 0.92 -9.72
N LEU A 63 -2.35 0.78 -8.84
CA LEU A 63 -3.30 -0.34 -8.91
C LEU A 63 -4.13 -0.34 -10.19
N GLN A 64 -4.45 0.83 -10.72
CA GLN A 64 -5.20 0.95 -11.98
C GLN A 64 -4.42 0.42 -13.20
N ARG A 65 -3.07 0.33 -13.10
CA ARG A 65 -2.21 -0.20 -14.15
C ARG A 65 -2.43 -1.69 -14.40
N ILE A 66 -2.81 -2.45 -13.38
CA ILE A 66 -3.05 -3.90 -13.49
C ILE A 66 -4.46 -4.12 -14.03
N HIS A 67 -4.58 -4.13 -15.37
CA HIS A 67 -5.88 -4.23 -16.05
C HIS A 67 -5.83 -5.25 -17.21
N PRO A 68 -6.92 -6.03 -17.47
CA PRO A 68 -6.93 -7.01 -18.55
C PRO A 68 -6.87 -6.40 -19.96
N ALA A 69 -7.47 -5.21 -20.18
CA ALA A 69 -7.52 -4.58 -21.49
C ALA A 69 -6.19 -3.90 -21.85
N ALA A 70 -5.55 -4.34 -22.94
CA ALA A 70 -4.30 -3.81 -23.42
C ALA A 70 -4.37 -2.31 -23.79
N SER A 71 -5.47 -1.85 -24.39
CA SER A 71 -5.70 -0.45 -24.75
C SER A 71 -5.65 0.47 -23.52
N ARG A 72 -6.24 0.04 -22.41
CA ARG A 72 -6.19 0.79 -21.14
C ARG A 72 -4.76 0.83 -20.58
N VAL A 73 -4.03 -0.29 -20.62
CA VAL A 73 -2.63 -0.34 -20.18
C VAL A 73 -1.79 0.65 -21.01
N GLN A 74 -1.92 0.64 -22.34
CA GLN A 74 -1.21 1.54 -23.24
C GLN A 74 -1.55 3.02 -22.97
N ARG A 75 -2.81 3.35 -22.74
CA ARG A 75 -3.22 4.70 -22.38
C ARG A 75 -2.59 5.14 -21.06
N LEU A 76 -2.74 4.33 -19.99
CA LEU A 76 -2.22 4.66 -18.68
C LEU A 76 -0.68 4.69 -18.62
N SER A 77 0.03 3.94 -19.48
CA SER A 77 1.49 4.03 -19.58
C SER A 77 1.99 5.41 -20.04
N ARG A 78 1.14 6.19 -20.70
CA ARG A 78 1.42 7.55 -21.16
C ARG A 78 0.87 8.62 -20.20
N GLU A 79 -0.36 8.44 -19.71
CA GLU A 79 -1.05 9.39 -18.82
C GLU A 79 -0.48 9.39 -17.40
N THR A 80 -0.21 8.19 -16.85
CA THR A 80 0.31 7.97 -15.50
C THR A 80 1.48 6.98 -15.53
N PRO A 81 2.59 7.36 -16.16
CA PRO A 81 3.72 6.45 -16.36
C PRO A 81 4.36 6.05 -15.02
N ALA A 82 4.74 4.78 -14.93
CA ALA A 82 5.40 4.23 -13.76
C ALA A 82 6.93 4.48 -13.80
N THR A 83 7.54 4.46 -12.63
CA THR A 83 8.99 4.50 -12.42
C THR A 83 9.41 3.25 -11.64
N TYR A 84 10.53 2.67 -12.01
CA TYR A 84 11.13 1.54 -11.33
C TYR A 84 12.26 2.02 -10.42
N MET A 85 12.03 1.95 -9.11
CA MET A 85 12.95 2.38 -8.06
C MET A 85 13.83 1.21 -7.65
N LEU A 86 15.10 1.22 -8.06
CA LEU A 86 16.07 0.15 -7.82
C LEU A 86 16.66 0.21 -6.42
N PHE A 87 16.74 -0.92 -5.74
CA PHE A 87 17.42 -1.00 -4.45
C PHE A 87 18.38 -2.18 -4.31
N ASP A 88 18.39 -3.15 -5.25
CA ASP A 88 19.35 -4.26 -5.25
C ASP A 88 19.72 -4.71 -6.67
N LEU A 89 20.93 -5.29 -6.81
CA LEU A 89 21.44 -5.90 -8.04
C LEU A 89 21.81 -7.36 -7.71
N LEU A 90 21.15 -8.31 -8.36
CA LEU A 90 21.28 -9.74 -8.06
C LEU A 90 22.17 -10.47 -9.08
N ILE A 91 22.14 -10.04 -10.34
CA ILE A 91 23.03 -10.48 -11.42
C ILE A 91 23.53 -9.23 -12.12
N ASN A 92 24.84 -9.11 -12.28
CA ASN A 92 25.48 -7.96 -12.92
C ASN A 92 25.49 -8.07 -14.45
N GLU A 93 26.05 -7.06 -15.13
CA GLU A 93 26.15 -6.97 -16.60
C GLU A 93 27.00 -8.07 -17.23
N LYS A 94 27.87 -8.72 -16.46
CA LYS A 94 28.68 -9.87 -16.90
C LYS A 94 27.94 -11.21 -16.74
N GLY A 95 26.80 -11.22 -16.08
CA GLY A 95 26.03 -12.43 -15.76
C GLY A 95 26.47 -13.12 -14.48
N GLU A 96 27.30 -12.46 -13.65
CA GLU A 96 27.75 -12.99 -12.38
C GLU A 96 26.69 -12.79 -11.30
N SER A 97 26.43 -13.84 -10.52
CA SER A 97 25.49 -13.78 -9.40
C SER A 97 26.10 -13.06 -8.20
N LEU A 98 25.36 -12.10 -7.67
CA LEU A 98 25.73 -11.36 -6.46
C LEU A 98 24.92 -11.78 -5.22
N VAL A 99 24.01 -12.75 -5.35
CA VAL A 99 23.04 -13.16 -4.30
C VAL A 99 23.72 -13.54 -3.00
N GLY A 100 24.84 -14.29 -3.06
CA GLY A 100 25.65 -14.68 -1.89
C GLY A 100 26.60 -13.60 -1.35
N GLN A 101 26.58 -12.38 -1.94
CA GLN A 101 27.40 -11.28 -1.43
C GLN A 101 26.63 -10.47 -0.38
N PRO A 102 27.34 -9.81 0.55
CA PRO A 102 26.70 -8.91 1.52
C PRO A 102 26.04 -7.71 0.82
N LEU A 103 24.96 -7.18 1.42
CA LEU A 103 24.23 -6.02 0.87
C LEU A 103 25.14 -4.84 0.54
N SER A 104 26.16 -4.57 1.38
CA SER A 104 27.12 -3.49 1.14
C SER A 104 27.81 -3.62 -0.22
N ALA A 105 28.26 -4.83 -0.58
CA ALA A 105 28.90 -5.10 -1.86
C ALA A 105 27.88 -5.01 -3.02
N ARG A 106 26.70 -5.59 -2.87
CA ARG A 106 25.63 -5.52 -3.89
C ARG A 106 25.19 -4.07 -4.15
N ARG A 107 25.07 -3.24 -3.09
CA ARG A 107 24.70 -1.82 -3.22
C ARG A 107 25.78 -1.01 -3.94
N MET A 108 27.02 -1.26 -3.65
CA MET A 108 28.14 -0.64 -4.37
C MET A 108 28.08 -1.00 -5.86
N LYS A 109 27.91 -2.28 -6.18
CA LYS A 109 27.75 -2.75 -7.57
C LYS A 109 26.53 -2.16 -8.27
N LEU A 110 25.41 -1.99 -7.56
CA LEU A 110 24.23 -1.31 -8.09
C LEU A 110 24.51 0.17 -8.39
N GLN A 111 25.29 0.86 -7.56
CA GLN A 111 25.67 2.26 -7.80
C GLN A 111 26.61 2.38 -9.00
N GLU A 112 27.59 1.48 -9.16
CA GLU A 112 28.47 1.39 -10.34
C GLU A 112 27.61 1.15 -11.61
N PHE A 113 26.73 0.16 -11.58
CA PHE A 113 25.79 -0.14 -12.66
C PHE A 113 24.94 1.08 -13.05
N ALA A 114 24.36 1.77 -12.05
CA ALA A 114 23.55 2.96 -12.29
C ALA A 114 24.38 4.12 -12.87
N GLY A 115 25.59 4.33 -12.37
CA GLY A 115 26.52 5.32 -12.88
C GLY A 115 26.90 5.08 -14.35
N GLN A 116 27.13 3.82 -14.71
CA GLN A 116 27.52 3.42 -16.05
C GLN A 116 26.37 3.45 -17.06
N PHE A 117 25.18 2.96 -16.65
CA PHE A 117 24.11 2.65 -17.58
C PHE A 117 22.86 3.56 -17.49
N LEU A 118 22.63 4.23 -16.35
CA LEU A 118 21.41 5.03 -16.14
C LEU A 118 21.64 6.55 -16.27
N GLN A 119 22.87 7.04 -16.03
CA GLN A 119 23.16 8.48 -16.12
C GLN A 119 23.11 9.03 -17.56
N ALA A 120 23.32 8.20 -18.57
CA ALA A 120 23.19 8.61 -19.97
C ALA A 120 21.78 9.07 -20.33
N GLN A 121 20.74 8.52 -19.69
CA GLN A 121 19.34 8.92 -19.90
C GLN A 121 19.02 10.27 -19.24
N SER A 122 19.69 10.62 -18.12
CA SER A 122 19.47 11.91 -17.43
C SER A 122 20.09 13.09 -18.14
N ASN A 123 21.18 12.90 -18.88
CA ASN A 123 21.89 13.98 -19.59
C ASN A 123 21.16 14.44 -20.87
N ALA A 124 20.38 13.58 -21.50
CA ALA A 124 19.53 13.96 -22.64
C ALA A 124 18.40 14.92 -22.22
N SER A 125 17.87 14.77 -21.00
CA SER A 125 16.80 15.62 -20.44
C SER A 125 17.32 16.91 -19.77
N ARG A 126 18.61 16.98 -19.39
CA ARG A 126 19.21 18.11 -18.66
C ARG A 126 19.68 19.28 -19.54
N LYS A 127 19.77 19.12 -20.86
CA LYS A 127 20.18 20.22 -21.75
C LYS A 127 19.18 21.38 -21.84
N SER A 128 18.02 21.30 -21.17
CA SER A 128 16.98 22.34 -21.19
C SER A 128 16.71 23.05 -19.87
N ALA A 129 17.41 22.75 -18.77
CA ALA A 129 17.17 23.43 -17.50
C ALA A 129 18.47 23.58 -16.71
N GLY A 130 19.02 24.78 -16.70
CA GLY A 130 20.09 25.16 -15.77
C GLY A 130 19.56 25.18 -14.33
N SER A 131 20.11 24.36 -13.46
CA SER A 131 19.90 24.46 -12.02
C SER A 131 21.00 23.74 -11.25
N GLU A 132 21.42 24.38 -10.17
CA GLU A 132 22.54 24.04 -9.31
C GLU A 132 22.36 22.71 -8.54
N ARG A 133 23.50 22.10 -8.22
CA ARG A 133 23.63 20.81 -7.56
C ARG A 133 23.24 20.92 -6.09
N SER A 134 22.11 20.39 -5.69
CA SER A 134 21.90 19.91 -4.33
C SER A 134 22.07 18.39 -4.28
N HIS A 135 22.80 17.86 -3.31
CA HIS A 135 23.09 16.45 -3.11
C HIS A 135 21.89 15.60 -2.64
N GLN A 136 20.70 16.11 -2.73
CA GLN A 136 19.47 15.38 -2.45
C GLN A 136 18.96 14.75 -3.75
N GLN A 137 19.08 13.42 -3.88
CA GLN A 137 18.44 12.66 -4.96
C GLN A 137 16.90 12.79 -4.79
N SER A 138 16.35 13.86 -5.36
CA SER A 138 14.90 14.02 -5.45
C SER A 138 14.34 13.05 -6.49
N PHE A 139 13.16 12.50 -6.24
CA PHE A 139 12.43 11.68 -7.22
C PHE A 139 12.16 12.52 -8.50
N ASP A 140 12.60 12.01 -9.64
CA ASP A 140 12.34 12.64 -10.96
C ASP A 140 11.34 11.78 -11.75
N SER A 141 10.10 12.24 -11.85
CA SER A 141 9.03 11.54 -12.56
C SER A 141 9.27 11.37 -14.08
N ARG A 142 10.28 12.03 -14.64
CA ARG A 142 10.67 11.88 -16.06
C ARG A 142 11.54 10.65 -16.30
N ASN A 143 12.30 10.22 -15.27
CA ASN A 143 13.15 9.04 -15.36
C ASN A 143 12.36 7.79 -15.00
N ARG A 144 12.33 6.82 -15.91
CA ARG A 144 11.61 5.55 -15.73
C ARG A 144 12.35 4.55 -14.84
N ILE A 145 13.65 4.74 -14.66
CA ILE A 145 14.49 3.88 -13.83
C ILE A 145 15.34 4.78 -12.93
N GLN A 146 15.26 4.60 -11.63
CA GLN A 146 16.00 5.41 -10.65
C GLN A 146 16.53 4.55 -9.51
N LEU A 147 17.66 4.96 -8.93
CA LEU A 147 18.10 4.39 -7.67
C LEU A 147 17.21 4.87 -6.51
N SER A 148 16.79 3.96 -5.65
CA SER A 148 16.18 4.35 -4.39
C SER A 148 17.21 5.06 -3.51
N PRO A 149 16.84 6.15 -2.81
CA PRO A 149 17.71 6.77 -1.82
C PRO A 149 18.15 5.74 -0.77
N ALA A 150 19.40 5.83 -0.35
CA ALA A 150 19.97 5.01 0.73
C ALA A 150 20.93 5.85 1.56
N THR A 151 20.96 5.60 2.86
CA THR A 151 21.87 6.26 3.79
C THR A 151 22.22 5.32 4.93
N THR A 152 23.40 5.50 5.52
CA THR A 152 23.81 4.91 6.80
C THR A 152 23.68 5.90 7.95
N ASP A 153 23.37 7.17 7.65
CA ASP A 153 23.16 8.20 8.65
C ASP A 153 21.71 8.12 9.20
N PHE A 154 21.62 7.92 10.51
CA PHE A 154 20.36 7.84 11.23
C PHE A 154 19.54 9.13 11.14
N SER A 155 20.20 10.30 11.24
CA SER A 155 19.54 11.61 11.19
C SER A 155 18.89 11.86 9.82
N ALA A 156 19.55 11.44 8.74
CA ALA A 156 18.98 11.50 7.39
C ALA A 156 17.76 10.57 7.26
N ALA A 157 17.84 9.36 7.83
CA ALA A 157 16.71 8.42 7.81
C ALA A 157 15.51 8.94 8.62
N GLU A 158 15.74 9.56 9.79
CA GLU A 158 14.70 10.25 10.56
C GLU A 158 14.05 11.40 9.77
N LYS A 159 14.86 12.20 9.08
CA LYS A 159 14.36 13.28 8.23
C LYS A 159 13.45 12.71 7.13
N TRP A 160 13.84 11.62 6.47
CA TRP A 160 13.00 10.94 5.50
C TRP A 160 11.69 10.43 6.10
N MET A 161 11.72 9.90 7.33
CA MET A 161 10.51 9.50 8.05
C MET A 161 9.57 10.68 8.31
N ARG A 162 10.08 11.86 8.64
CA ARG A 162 9.26 13.05 8.89
C ARG A 162 8.68 13.63 7.61
N GLU A 163 9.50 13.81 6.58
CA GLU A 163 9.17 14.55 5.35
C GLU A 163 8.50 13.67 4.30
N GLY A 164 8.87 12.38 4.23
CA GLY A 164 8.39 11.46 3.20
C GLY A 164 6.88 11.23 3.17
N ALA A 165 6.16 11.60 4.25
CA ALA A 165 4.70 11.49 4.27
C ALA A 165 4.00 12.41 3.26
N ALA A 166 4.54 13.61 3.05
CA ALA A 166 4.01 14.54 2.05
C ALA A 166 4.22 14.01 0.63
N SER A 167 5.29 13.23 0.42
CA SER A 167 5.63 12.59 -0.85
C SER A 167 5.01 11.20 -1.04
N GLY A 168 4.08 10.78 -0.17
CA GLY A 168 3.41 9.48 -0.28
C GLY A 168 4.25 8.27 0.15
N TRP A 169 5.38 8.48 0.80
CA TRP A 169 6.21 7.37 1.28
C TRP A 169 5.64 6.79 2.59
N ASP A 170 5.54 5.47 2.65
CA ASP A 170 5.03 4.72 3.82
C ASP A 170 6.00 4.74 5.01
N GLY A 171 7.29 4.93 4.75
CA GLY A 171 8.35 4.81 5.74
C GLY A 171 9.70 4.46 5.11
N VAL A 172 10.57 3.86 5.89
CA VAL A 172 11.90 3.42 5.46
C VAL A 172 12.10 1.92 5.70
N VAL A 173 13.02 1.31 4.97
CA VAL A 173 13.45 -0.07 5.19
C VAL A 173 14.89 -0.05 5.67
N ALA A 174 15.10 -0.41 6.94
CA ALA A 174 16.43 -0.65 7.48
C ALA A 174 16.88 -2.05 7.10
N LYS A 175 18.09 -2.16 6.54
CA LYS A 175 18.68 -3.44 6.11
C LYS A 175 20.08 -3.59 6.70
N ARG A 176 20.41 -4.78 7.17
CA ARG A 176 21.77 -5.11 7.58
C ARG A 176 22.70 -5.14 6.37
N LEU A 177 23.87 -4.52 6.49
CA LEU A 177 24.82 -4.40 5.39
C LEU A 177 25.60 -5.69 5.10
N ASP A 178 25.71 -6.57 6.09
CA ASP A 178 26.44 -7.84 6.04
C ASP A 178 25.61 -9.03 5.54
N CYS A 179 24.29 -8.85 5.30
CA CYS A 179 23.40 -9.94 4.89
C CYS A 179 23.44 -10.22 3.39
N GLU A 180 23.42 -11.50 3.06
CA GLU A 180 23.16 -12.01 1.71
C GLU A 180 21.70 -11.73 1.29
N TYR A 181 21.41 -11.93 0.01
CA TYR A 181 20.05 -11.79 -0.49
C TYR A 181 19.26 -13.08 -0.30
N THR A 182 18.24 -13.06 0.56
CA THR A 182 17.34 -14.18 0.83
C THR A 182 15.98 -13.94 0.15
N SER A 183 15.73 -14.67 -0.95
CA SER A 183 14.50 -14.51 -1.73
C SER A 183 13.26 -14.88 -0.92
N GLY A 184 12.27 -13.99 -0.91
CA GLY A 184 11.00 -14.23 -0.20
C GLY A 184 11.03 -13.98 1.31
N GLU A 185 12.19 -13.98 1.94
CA GLU A 185 12.37 -13.78 3.37
C GLU A 185 12.52 -12.29 3.75
N ARG A 186 12.50 -12.03 5.06
CA ARG A 186 12.73 -10.70 5.64
C ARG A 186 13.93 -10.70 6.58
N THR A 187 14.78 -11.71 6.46
CA THR A 187 15.98 -11.84 7.28
C THR A 187 16.89 -10.63 7.05
N GLY A 188 17.36 -10.02 8.12
CA GLY A 188 18.23 -8.85 8.05
C GLY A 188 17.58 -7.55 7.59
N MET A 189 16.24 -7.47 7.51
CA MET A 189 15.56 -6.22 7.17
C MET A 189 14.35 -5.94 8.07
N VAL A 190 14.13 -4.66 8.36
CA VAL A 190 12.97 -4.16 9.14
C VAL A 190 12.32 -3.01 8.38
N LYS A 191 11.02 -3.11 8.11
CA LYS A 191 10.23 -2.01 7.57
C LYS A 191 9.70 -1.15 8.71
N ILE A 192 10.16 0.09 8.80
CA ILE A 192 9.75 1.10 9.77
C ILE A 192 8.73 1.97 9.09
N LYS A 193 7.45 1.86 9.53
CA LYS A 193 6.33 2.62 8.97
C LYS A 193 5.87 3.70 9.92
N ARG A 194 5.35 4.79 9.36
CA ARG A 194 4.60 5.76 10.15
C ARG A 194 3.29 5.15 10.61
N ILE A 195 3.10 5.16 11.92
CA ILE A 195 1.85 4.73 12.54
C ILE A 195 0.91 5.93 12.56
N ARG A 196 -0.29 5.76 12.01
CA ARG A 196 -1.39 6.72 12.08
C ARG A 196 -2.54 6.07 12.82
N THR A 197 -3.29 6.86 13.57
CA THR A 197 -4.50 6.39 14.24
C THR A 197 -5.68 7.26 13.86
N ALA A 198 -6.86 6.66 13.82
CA ALA A 198 -8.13 7.35 13.65
C ALA A 198 -9.16 6.79 14.65
N ASP A 199 -10.01 7.67 15.15
CA ASP A 199 -11.17 7.27 15.93
C ASP A 199 -12.31 7.01 14.96
N CYS A 200 -12.75 5.76 14.86
CA CYS A 200 -13.77 5.34 13.90
C CYS A 200 -15.03 4.84 14.60
N VAL A 201 -16.17 5.11 14.01
CA VAL A 201 -17.45 4.55 14.42
C VAL A 201 -17.55 3.13 13.91
N VAL A 202 -18.02 2.21 14.73
CA VAL A 202 -18.34 0.85 14.30
C VAL A 202 -19.77 0.82 13.78
N GLY A 203 -19.93 0.83 12.46
CA GLY A 203 -21.24 0.83 11.78
C GLY A 203 -21.79 -0.57 11.52
N GLY A 204 -20.95 -1.61 11.64
CA GLY A 204 -21.37 -2.99 11.42
C GLY A 204 -20.26 -3.99 11.75
N PHE A 205 -20.55 -5.27 11.58
CA PHE A 205 -19.57 -6.33 11.73
C PHE A 205 -19.89 -7.53 10.84
N ARG A 206 -18.89 -8.41 10.67
CA ARG A 206 -19.04 -9.70 10.01
C ARG A 206 -18.73 -10.82 10.98
N TRP A 207 -19.45 -11.94 10.86
CA TRP A 207 -19.13 -13.14 11.60
C TRP A 207 -17.83 -13.77 11.08
N ALA A 208 -17.09 -14.40 11.99
CA ALA A 208 -15.96 -15.23 11.58
C ALA A 208 -16.47 -16.47 10.83
N ARG A 209 -15.85 -16.77 9.68
CA ARG A 209 -16.12 -17.98 8.91
C ARG A 209 -15.08 -19.04 9.23
N GLY A 210 -15.52 -20.27 9.34
CA GLY A 210 -14.66 -21.44 9.35
C GLY A 210 -14.13 -21.66 7.93
N LYS A 211 -12.87 -22.05 7.79
CA LYS A 211 -12.36 -22.58 6.52
C LYS A 211 -13.00 -23.96 6.31
N GLU A 212 -13.76 -24.13 5.23
CA GLU A 212 -14.27 -25.46 4.81
C GLU A 212 -13.10 -26.44 4.76
N GLY A 213 -13.28 -27.62 5.31
CA GLY A 213 -12.28 -28.70 5.33
C GLY A 213 -11.31 -28.71 6.51
N LYS A 214 -11.39 -27.79 7.49
CA LYS A 214 -10.63 -27.90 8.75
C LYS A 214 -11.53 -28.35 9.92
N ALA A 215 -11.02 -29.28 10.74
CA ALA A 215 -11.71 -29.90 11.88
C ALA A 215 -12.25 -28.92 12.95
N HIS A 216 -12.01 -27.61 12.81
CA HIS A 216 -12.48 -26.53 13.69
C HIS A 216 -13.20 -25.42 12.90
N ALA A 217 -14.00 -25.78 11.89
CA ALA A 217 -14.88 -24.84 11.22
C ALA A 217 -15.85 -24.24 12.26
N LYS A 218 -15.74 -22.93 12.53
CA LYS A 218 -16.60 -22.24 13.51
C LYS A 218 -17.99 -22.09 12.90
N LYS A 219 -19.00 -22.43 13.69
CA LYS A 219 -20.40 -22.22 13.26
C LYS A 219 -20.66 -20.73 13.00
N PRO A 220 -21.42 -20.36 11.96
CA PRO A 220 -21.86 -19.00 11.76
C PRO A 220 -22.51 -18.42 13.03
N GLY A 221 -22.12 -17.19 13.40
CA GLY A 221 -22.68 -16.53 14.59
C GLY A 221 -21.96 -16.80 15.92
N GLU A 222 -20.90 -17.63 15.95
CA GLU A 222 -20.16 -17.91 17.20
C GLU A 222 -19.15 -16.82 17.56
N GLN A 223 -18.43 -16.28 16.60
CA GLN A 223 -17.38 -15.27 16.84
C GLN A 223 -17.43 -14.14 15.82
N VAL A 224 -17.10 -12.95 16.29
CA VAL A 224 -16.92 -11.79 15.43
C VAL A 224 -15.65 -11.95 14.60
N GLY A 225 -15.76 -11.86 13.28
CA GLY A 225 -14.65 -11.93 12.33
C GLY A 225 -13.97 -10.59 12.13
N SER A 226 -14.75 -9.56 11.81
CA SER A 226 -14.26 -8.21 11.61
C SER A 226 -15.30 -7.16 12.02
N LEU A 227 -14.82 -6.00 12.47
CA LEU A 227 -15.63 -4.79 12.63
C LEU A 227 -15.53 -3.97 11.35
N LEU A 228 -16.64 -3.38 10.92
CA LEU A 228 -16.73 -2.46 9.81
C LEU A 228 -16.71 -1.03 10.34
N LEU A 229 -15.79 -0.22 9.80
CA LEU A 229 -15.43 1.08 10.34
C LEU A 229 -15.99 2.19 9.46
N GLY A 230 -16.46 3.26 10.09
CA GLY A 230 -16.99 4.44 9.40
C GLY A 230 -16.43 5.75 9.94
N LEU A 231 -16.43 6.75 9.07
CA LEU A 231 -16.23 8.16 9.40
C LEU A 231 -17.36 8.98 8.80
N TYR A 232 -17.75 10.03 9.52
CA TYR A 232 -18.76 10.96 9.01
C TYR A 232 -18.17 11.85 7.92
N ASN A 233 -18.89 11.95 6.80
CA ASN A 233 -18.56 12.86 5.70
C ASN A 233 -19.07 14.28 5.97
N ALA A 234 -18.86 15.20 5.02
CA ALA A 234 -19.29 16.61 5.15
C ALA A 234 -20.81 16.77 5.19
N GLN A 235 -21.57 15.80 4.71
CA GLN A 235 -23.04 15.77 4.72
C GLN A 235 -23.61 15.21 6.04
N GLY A 236 -22.74 14.78 6.96
CA GLY A 236 -23.16 14.15 8.21
C GLY A 236 -23.56 12.68 8.06
N GLU A 237 -23.25 12.04 6.94
CA GLU A 237 -23.51 10.63 6.68
C GLU A 237 -22.32 9.78 7.09
N LEU A 238 -22.57 8.58 7.60
CA LEU A 238 -21.54 7.63 7.99
C LEU A 238 -21.10 6.79 6.79
N ASP A 239 -19.92 7.10 6.25
CA ASP A 239 -19.31 6.34 5.14
C ASP A 239 -18.50 5.15 5.67
N HIS A 240 -18.67 3.97 5.06
CA HIS A 240 -17.82 2.83 5.29
C HIS A 240 -16.41 3.09 4.72
N ILE A 241 -15.38 3.01 5.56
CA ILE A 241 -13.99 3.34 5.20
C ILE A 241 -13.01 2.17 5.36
N GLY A 242 -13.46 1.03 5.84
CA GLY A 242 -12.59 -0.13 6.02
C GLY A 242 -13.03 -1.06 7.15
N PHE A 243 -12.14 -1.96 7.52
CA PHE A 243 -12.44 -2.95 8.54
C PHE A 243 -11.23 -3.24 9.44
N SER A 244 -11.52 -3.81 10.61
CA SER A 244 -10.52 -4.39 11.52
C SER A 244 -10.88 -5.83 11.87
N SER A 245 -9.92 -6.74 11.71
CA SER A 245 -10.02 -8.14 12.12
C SER A 245 -8.95 -8.54 13.13
N SER A 246 -8.12 -7.60 13.53
CA SER A 246 -6.94 -7.76 14.37
C SER A 246 -7.29 -7.69 15.86
N PHE A 247 -8.00 -8.73 16.34
CA PHE A 247 -8.41 -8.85 17.74
C PHE A 247 -7.74 -10.05 18.39
N SER A 248 -7.36 -9.91 19.66
CA SER A 248 -6.94 -11.02 20.49
C SER A 248 -8.12 -12.01 20.71
N ARG A 249 -7.80 -13.20 21.19
CA ARG A 249 -8.83 -14.20 21.47
C ARG A 249 -9.81 -13.74 22.56
N GLU A 250 -9.31 -13.00 23.54
CA GLU A 250 -10.11 -12.47 24.65
C GLU A 250 -11.01 -11.31 24.19
N GLU A 251 -10.49 -10.40 23.38
CA GLU A 251 -11.28 -9.32 22.77
C GLU A 251 -12.44 -9.89 21.94
N ARG A 252 -12.19 -10.92 21.11
CA ARG A 252 -13.25 -11.57 20.31
C ARG A 252 -14.38 -12.15 21.14
N LYS A 253 -14.08 -12.68 22.34
CA LYS A 253 -15.13 -13.17 23.26
C LYS A 253 -16.00 -12.03 23.78
N LYS A 254 -15.38 -10.91 24.17
CA LYS A 254 -16.07 -9.72 24.68
C LYS A 254 -16.86 -8.99 23.59
N LEU A 255 -16.36 -8.96 22.36
CA LEU A 255 -17.02 -8.29 21.24
C LEU A 255 -18.45 -8.78 21.02
N LYS A 256 -18.69 -10.08 21.08
CA LYS A 256 -20.03 -10.64 20.83
C LYS A 256 -21.10 -10.04 21.75
N SER A 257 -20.81 -9.91 23.04
CA SER A 257 -21.76 -9.34 24.01
C SER A 257 -21.98 -7.85 23.82
N ILE A 258 -20.89 -7.10 23.54
CA ILE A 258 -20.94 -5.66 23.29
C ILE A 258 -21.77 -5.37 22.03
N LEU A 259 -21.52 -6.09 20.94
CA LEU A 259 -22.18 -5.82 19.65
C LEU A 259 -23.62 -6.26 19.61
N LYS A 260 -23.99 -7.35 20.32
CA LYS A 260 -25.36 -7.87 20.36
C LYS A 260 -26.39 -6.82 20.80
N ALA A 261 -26.03 -5.98 21.78
CA ALA A 261 -26.89 -4.90 22.27
C ALA A 261 -27.06 -3.73 21.27
N LEU A 262 -26.22 -3.69 20.25
CA LEU A 262 -26.19 -2.60 19.25
C LEU A 262 -26.71 -3.02 17.88
N ILE A 263 -27.12 -4.27 17.69
CA ILE A 263 -27.68 -4.74 16.40
C ILE A 263 -28.88 -3.87 16.04
N ALA A 264 -28.89 -3.36 14.82
CA ALA A 264 -29.89 -2.43 14.33
C ALA A 264 -30.89 -3.08 13.34
N GLY A 265 -30.61 -4.29 12.86
CA GLY A 265 -31.46 -4.99 11.91
C GLY A 265 -30.86 -6.33 11.46
N PRO A 266 -31.52 -7.02 10.52
CA PRO A 266 -31.05 -8.29 9.99
C PRO A 266 -29.71 -8.13 9.25
N ALA A 267 -29.10 -9.25 8.90
CA ALA A 267 -27.92 -9.29 8.02
C ALA A 267 -28.25 -8.63 6.66
N ARG A 268 -27.28 -7.94 6.10
CA ARG A 268 -27.39 -7.25 4.80
C ARG A 268 -26.29 -7.70 3.87
N ASN A 269 -26.61 -7.74 2.57
CA ASN A 269 -25.65 -7.89 1.50
C ASN A 269 -25.29 -6.51 0.90
N SER A 270 -24.23 -6.45 0.13
CA SER A 270 -23.79 -5.21 -0.54
C SER A 270 -24.79 -4.64 -1.52
N GLU A 271 -25.73 -5.45 -2.02
CA GLU A 271 -26.75 -5.07 -3.00
C GLU A 271 -28.03 -4.53 -2.33
N GLU A 272 -28.26 -4.83 -1.05
CA GLU A 272 -29.48 -4.49 -0.30
C GLU A 272 -29.33 -3.18 0.50
N HIS A 273 -28.73 -2.17 -0.06
CA HIS A 273 -28.54 -0.90 0.62
C HIS A 273 -29.72 0.05 0.35
N GLU A 274 -30.73 0.02 1.19
CA GLU A 274 -31.73 1.09 1.24
C GLU A 274 -31.17 2.30 1.99
N ILE A 275 -31.04 3.42 1.27
CA ILE A 275 -30.64 4.72 1.84
C ILE A 275 -31.71 5.14 2.86
N GLY A 276 -31.31 5.35 4.12
CA GLY A 276 -32.21 5.80 5.19
C GLY A 276 -32.70 4.73 6.17
N SER A 277 -32.28 3.47 6.04
CA SER A 277 -32.62 2.42 7.02
C SER A 277 -31.96 2.67 8.38
N GLN A 278 -32.70 2.43 9.46
CA GLN A 278 -32.20 2.61 10.84
C GLN A 278 -30.99 1.70 11.13
N GLY A 279 -29.80 2.30 11.34
CA GLY A 279 -28.56 1.65 11.73
C GLY A 279 -27.60 1.32 10.59
N GLY A 280 -26.34 1.17 10.93
CA GLY A 280 -25.26 0.91 9.97
C GLY A 280 -24.72 2.18 9.33
N PHE A 281 -24.31 2.06 8.07
CA PHE A 281 -23.77 3.15 7.28
C PHE A 281 -24.92 3.89 6.56
N THR A 282 -24.92 5.23 6.65
CA THR A 282 -25.93 6.10 6.04
C THR A 282 -25.47 6.75 4.73
N GLY A 283 -24.16 6.79 4.51
CA GLY A 283 -23.53 7.16 3.26
C GLY A 283 -23.08 5.93 2.46
N LYS A 284 -21.79 5.82 2.19
CA LYS A 284 -21.24 4.66 1.46
C LYS A 284 -21.32 3.39 2.29
N ALA A 285 -21.99 2.38 1.77
CA ALA A 285 -22.07 1.05 2.38
C ALA A 285 -20.78 0.24 2.19
N PRO A 286 -20.58 -0.85 2.97
CA PRO A 286 -19.58 -1.86 2.66
C PRO A 286 -19.81 -2.38 1.24
N GLY A 287 -18.83 -2.15 0.35
CA GLY A 287 -18.91 -2.56 -1.04
C GLY A 287 -18.92 -4.08 -1.21
N GLY A 288 -19.37 -4.54 -2.38
CA GLY A 288 -19.26 -5.91 -2.85
C GLY A 288 -17.81 -6.40 -2.93
N PRO A 289 -17.59 -7.65 -3.42
CA PRO A 289 -16.27 -8.23 -3.53
C PRO A 289 -15.35 -7.31 -4.32
N SER A 290 -14.18 -7.03 -3.77
CA SER A 290 -13.14 -6.30 -4.48
C SER A 290 -12.59 -7.20 -5.60
N ARG A 291 -11.88 -6.65 -6.58
CA ARG A 291 -11.17 -7.43 -7.62
C ARG A 291 -10.26 -8.54 -7.06
N TRP A 292 -10.01 -8.51 -5.77
CA TRP A 292 -9.15 -9.42 -5.01
C TRP A 292 -9.93 -10.45 -4.18
N THR A 293 -11.25 -10.27 -4.03
CA THR A 293 -12.15 -11.19 -3.33
C THR A 293 -12.87 -12.03 -4.37
N ARG A 294 -12.58 -13.31 -4.43
CA ARG A 294 -13.15 -14.27 -5.41
C ARG A 294 -14.50 -14.86 -4.99
N ASP A 295 -15.05 -14.46 -3.83
CA ASP A 295 -16.21 -15.12 -3.25
C ASP A 295 -17.27 -14.09 -2.84
N ASP A 296 -18.46 -14.13 -3.47
CA ASP A 296 -19.62 -13.28 -3.20
C ASP A 296 -20.15 -13.42 -1.76
N ARG A 297 -19.84 -14.54 -1.11
CA ARG A 297 -20.21 -14.83 0.27
C ARG A 297 -19.55 -13.94 1.31
N ASP A 298 -18.53 -13.15 0.95
CA ASP A 298 -17.83 -12.24 1.86
C ASP A 298 -18.50 -10.86 2.01
N THR A 299 -19.67 -10.67 1.41
CA THR A 299 -20.36 -9.37 1.40
C THR A 299 -21.34 -9.20 2.57
N GLU A 300 -21.80 -10.29 3.17
CA GLU A 300 -22.79 -10.24 4.27
C GLU A 300 -22.23 -9.58 5.54
N TRP A 301 -23.00 -8.66 6.12
CA TRP A 301 -22.65 -7.96 7.35
C TRP A 301 -23.88 -7.63 8.20
N ILE A 302 -23.67 -7.44 9.49
CA ILE A 302 -24.72 -7.09 10.46
C ILE A 302 -24.63 -5.59 10.76
N PRO A 303 -25.69 -4.80 10.54
CA PRO A 303 -25.72 -3.37 10.85
C PRO A 303 -25.78 -3.14 12.36
N LEU A 304 -25.06 -2.12 12.83
CA LEU A 304 -25.04 -1.68 14.22
C LEU A 304 -25.58 -0.25 14.33
N LYS A 305 -26.25 0.05 15.45
CA LYS A 305 -26.48 1.44 15.85
C LYS A 305 -25.13 2.13 16.00
N PRO A 306 -24.88 3.30 15.36
CA PRO A 306 -23.56 3.95 15.32
C PRO A 306 -23.23 4.66 16.65
N LYS A 307 -23.12 3.88 17.73
CA LYS A 307 -22.85 4.38 19.09
C LYS A 307 -21.45 4.04 19.59
N LEU A 308 -20.80 3.05 19.00
CA LEU A 308 -19.52 2.54 19.45
C LEU A 308 -18.37 3.20 18.68
N VAL A 309 -17.43 3.80 19.40
CA VAL A 309 -16.23 4.41 18.84
C VAL A 309 -15.00 3.65 19.34
N GLY A 310 -14.08 3.37 18.41
CA GLY A 310 -12.77 2.80 18.73
C GLY A 310 -11.65 3.54 18.04
N GLU A 311 -10.47 3.49 18.63
CA GLU A 311 -9.23 3.97 18.03
C GLU A 311 -8.57 2.83 17.27
N PHE A 312 -8.25 3.09 15.99
CA PHE A 312 -7.67 2.11 15.09
C PHE A 312 -6.40 2.65 14.46
N GLN A 313 -5.36 1.83 14.48
CA GLN A 313 -4.14 2.08 13.74
C GLN A 313 -4.32 1.69 12.28
N TYR A 314 -3.86 2.54 11.37
CA TYR A 314 -3.87 2.29 9.93
C TYR A 314 -2.54 2.72 9.30
N ASP A 315 -2.23 2.18 8.12
CA ASP A 315 -1.01 2.52 7.38
C ASP A 315 -1.27 3.59 6.31
N HIS A 316 -2.33 3.44 5.53
CA HIS A 316 -2.65 4.35 4.44
C HIS A 316 -4.15 4.52 4.25
N PHE A 317 -4.57 5.75 3.92
CA PHE A 317 -5.94 6.10 3.57
C PHE A 317 -5.94 6.76 2.20
N SER A 318 -6.65 6.18 1.24
CA SER A 318 -6.78 6.69 -0.13
C SER A 318 -8.09 6.23 -0.74
N GLY A 319 -8.59 6.94 -1.76
CA GLY A 319 -9.87 6.59 -2.41
C GLY A 319 -11.06 6.51 -1.46
N GLY A 320 -11.01 7.21 -0.31
CA GLY A 320 -12.07 7.20 0.71
C GLY A 320 -12.07 5.97 1.61
N ARG A 321 -11.00 5.18 1.67
CA ARG A 321 -10.90 3.97 2.49
C ARG A 321 -9.50 3.70 3.03
N PHE A 322 -9.42 2.90 4.09
CA PHE A 322 -8.17 2.29 4.51
C PHE A 322 -7.73 1.24 3.49
N ARG A 323 -6.47 1.31 3.09
CA ARG A 323 -5.88 0.43 2.07
C ARG A 323 -5.81 -1.03 2.52
N HIS A 324 -5.50 -1.25 3.81
CA HIS A 324 -5.40 -2.57 4.43
C HIS A 324 -6.30 -2.65 5.65
N GLY A 325 -6.46 -3.87 6.20
CA GLY A 325 -7.13 -4.04 7.48
C GLY A 325 -6.40 -3.26 8.58
N THR A 326 -7.18 -2.63 9.44
CA THR A 326 -6.67 -1.81 10.54
C THR A 326 -6.43 -2.66 11.79
N LYS A 327 -5.61 -2.14 12.72
CA LYS A 327 -5.41 -2.77 14.03
C LYS A 327 -6.21 -1.99 15.07
N PHE A 328 -7.09 -2.70 15.80
CA PHE A 328 -7.78 -2.15 16.95
C PHE A 328 -6.78 -1.83 18.07
N LEU A 329 -6.91 -0.66 18.69
CA LEU A 329 -6.08 -0.23 19.82
C LEU A 329 -6.88 -0.21 21.11
N ARG A 330 -7.99 0.52 21.14
CA ARG A 330 -8.84 0.68 22.32
C ARG A 330 -10.22 1.23 21.98
N TRP A 331 -11.16 1.06 22.88
CA TRP A 331 -12.44 1.75 22.85
C TRP A 331 -12.29 3.20 23.29
N ARG A 332 -13.15 4.05 22.75
CA ARG A 332 -13.21 5.49 23.05
C ARG A 332 -14.61 5.87 23.53
N PRO A 333 -15.02 5.41 24.75
CA PRO A 333 -16.36 5.64 25.27
C PRO A 333 -16.67 7.12 25.52
N GLU A 334 -15.63 7.94 25.73
CA GLU A 334 -15.69 9.38 25.93
C GLU A 334 -15.95 10.17 24.62
N LYS A 335 -15.76 9.54 23.47
CA LYS A 335 -15.86 10.23 22.17
C LYS A 335 -17.22 10.02 21.55
N LYS A 336 -17.89 11.14 21.20
CA LYS A 336 -19.17 11.08 20.48
C LYS A 336 -18.94 10.61 19.03
N PRO A 337 -19.78 9.69 18.49
CA PRO A 337 -19.64 9.20 17.12
C PRO A 337 -19.53 10.30 16.06
N GLN A 338 -20.32 11.39 16.17
CA GLN A 338 -20.32 12.52 15.23
C GLN A 338 -19.00 13.29 15.17
N GLN A 339 -18.12 13.12 16.16
CA GLN A 339 -16.77 13.70 16.15
C GLN A 339 -15.79 12.89 15.31
N CYS A 340 -16.17 11.68 14.87
CA CYS A 340 -15.35 10.81 14.04
C CYS A 340 -15.56 11.15 12.57
N THR A 341 -14.94 12.23 12.10
CA THR A 341 -15.10 12.74 10.73
C THR A 341 -13.95 12.34 9.81
N ILE A 342 -14.19 12.39 8.50
CA ILE A 342 -13.22 12.09 7.44
C ILE A 342 -11.98 13.02 7.51
N GLU A 343 -12.10 14.19 8.13
CA GLU A 343 -11.01 15.14 8.27
C GLU A 343 -9.80 14.57 9.04
N GLN A 344 -10.02 13.59 9.94
CA GLN A 344 -8.95 12.95 10.70
C GLN A 344 -7.90 12.24 9.83
N VAL A 345 -8.30 11.77 8.65
CA VAL A 345 -7.48 10.92 7.78
C VAL A 345 -6.99 11.65 6.53
N LYS A 346 -7.36 12.91 6.35
CA LYS A 346 -6.85 13.76 5.26
C LYS A 346 -5.35 14.03 5.42
N PRO A 347 -4.61 14.16 4.31
CA PRO A 347 -3.20 14.58 4.37
C PRO A 347 -3.06 15.91 5.11
N GLY A 348 -2.11 15.98 6.07
CA GLY A 348 -1.87 17.19 6.84
C GLY A 348 -2.72 17.38 8.12
N SER A 349 -3.73 16.56 8.36
CA SER A 349 -4.45 16.59 9.63
C SER A 349 -3.56 16.08 10.76
N ARG A 350 -3.15 16.98 11.67
CA ARG A 350 -2.56 16.61 12.96
C ARG A 350 -3.70 16.36 13.95
N LYS A 351 -3.70 15.23 14.68
CA LYS A 351 -4.49 15.15 15.90
C LYS A 351 -3.99 16.30 16.79
N LYS A 352 -4.86 17.25 17.14
CA LYS A 352 -4.63 18.06 18.32
C LYS A 352 -4.76 17.08 19.50
N GLU A 353 -3.66 16.93 20.23
CA GLU A 353 -3.63 16.19 21.50
C GLU A 353 -4.61 16.78 22.50
#